data_aaaff3b0dad94404c63e0e5e33b3d86f
#
_entry.id   aaaff3b0dad94404c63e0e5e33b3d86f
#
_cell.length_a   1.000
_cell.length_b   1.000
_cell.length_c   1.000
_cell.angle_alpha   90.00
_cell.angle_beta   90.00
_cell.angle_gamma   90.00
#
_symmetry.space_group_name_H-M   'P 1'
#
loop_
_entity.id
_entity.type
_entity.pdbx_description
1 polymer ?
#
loop_
_entity_poly.entity_id
_entity_poly.type
_entity_poly.pdbx_seq_one_letter_code
_entity_poly.pdbx_strand_id
1 'polypeptide(L)'
;MNRVAVIGLTGTSVFMRVPRFHTGGETIHAESLHIEYGGKGFNQAVAAARWQAEVSFLTAVGEADAVPVRDTLAAEGIDHAVIAKSGPSAYAAILTDPSGETRVTVYPGARLAPEDVDAFAPMIAEADILLLTNEVDEAVNTRAAGLAAANGTRVLLNPAPARPLPATFKRLVWLATPNEFENEGLEDIPEAVITLGAKGCLIRSSGKRLPAPSFGPAVDTTGAGDTFNGVLAACLARGMDLEAAAVEANAAAARSVTVPYVLQSIPIMG
;
A
#
# COMPACT_ATOMS: atom_id res chain seq x y z
N MET A 1 7.06 -14.32 -15.77
CA MET A 1 6.20 -14.69 -14.65
C MET A 1 5.45 -13.40 -14.30
N ASN A 2 4.47 -13.39 -13.41
CA ASN A 2 3.67 -12.22 -13.05
C ASN A 2 3.33 -12.31 -11.56
N ARG A 3 4.36 -12.53 -10.74
CA ARG A 3 4.22 -12.82 -9.31
C ARG A 3 4.67 -11.64 -8.47
N VAL A 4 3.80 -11.21 -7.56
CA VAL A 4 4.06 -10.13 -6.62
C VAL A 4 3.91 -10.65 -5.20
N ALA A 5 5.00 -10.64 -4.43
CA ALA A 5 4.94 -10.86 -2.99
C ALA A 5 4.74 -9.51 -2.30
N VAL A 6 3.80 -9.42 -1.36
CA VAL A 6 3.54 -8.21 -0.58
C VAL A 6 3.72 -8.52 0.89
N ILE A 7 4.39 -7.66 1.64
CA ILE A 7 4.47 -7.74 3.10
C ILE A 7 4.01 -6.40 3.67
N GLY A 8 2.96 -6.43 4.49
CA GLY A 8 2.40 -5.18 4.96
C GLY A 8 1.37 -5.32 6.06
N LEU A 9 0.87 -4.17 6.49
CA LEU A 9 -0.16 -4.05 7.49
C LEU A 9 -1.54 -4.41 6.91
N THR A 10 -2.35 -5.06 7.74
CA THR A 10 -3.81 -5.15 7.59
C THR A 10 -4.47 -4.69 8.88
N GLY A 11 -5.52 -3.90 8.76
CA GLY A 11 -6.32 -3.44 9.89
C GLY A 11 -7.72 -3.06 9.47
N THR A 12 -8.53 -2.62 10.43
CA THR A 12 -9.89 -2.11 10.20
C THR A 12 -9.84 -0.60 10.02
N SER A 13 -10.37 -0.11 8.92
CA SER A 13 -10.56 1.31 8.64
C SER A 13 -12.02 1.69 8.87
N VAL A 14 -12.26 2.68 9.73
CA VAL A 14 -13.59 3.20 10.06
C VAL A 14 -13.69 4.63 9.56
N PHE A 15 -14.44 4.81 8.50
CA PHE A 15 -14.69 6.10 7.88
C PHE A 15 -15.99 6.69 8.45
N MET A 16 -15.90 7.90 8.99
CA MET A 16 -17.04 8.65 9.47
C MET A 16 -17.10 10.02 8.80
N ARG A 17 -18.21 10.31 8.14
CA ARG A 17 -18.49 11.66 7.67
C ARG A 17 -19.09 12.46 8.80
N VAL A 18 -18.50 13.62 9.09
CA VAL A 18 -18.92 14.51 10.16
C VAL A 18 -19.29 15.88 9.60
N PRO A 19 -20.30 16.59 10.15
CA PRO A 19 -20.66 17.94 9.67
C PRO A 19 -19.55 18.97 9.88
N ARG A 20 -18.67 18.72 10.82
CA ARG A 20 -17.43 19.48 11.13
C ARG A 20 -16.59 18.67 12.11
N PHE A 21 -15.35 19.04 12.28
CA PHE A 21 -14.56 18.46 13.38
C PHE A 21 -15.02 19.02 14.73
N HIS A 22 -15.05 18.14 15.75
CA HIS A 22 -15.40 18.51 17.11
C HIS A 22 -14.23 19.18 17.85
N THR A 23 -14.54 20.01 18.82
CA THR A 23 -13.58 20.63 19.74
C THR A 23 -13.45 19.80 21.03
N GLY A 24 -12.48 20.15 21.89
CA GLY A 24 -12.29 19.46 23.16
C GLY A 24 -13.56 19.53 24.05
N GLY A 25 -14.00 18.39 24.59
CA GLY A 25 -15.17 18.24 25.42
C GLY A 25 -16.51 18.14 24.66
N GLU A 26 -16.51 18.21 23.35
CA GLU A 26 -17.72 18.15 22.53
C GLU A 26 -18.02 16.74 22.04
N THR A 27 -19.31 16.38 21.96
CA THR A 27 -19.79 15.18 21.27
C THR A 27 -20.62 15.60 20.07
N ILE A 28 -20.31 15.07 18.89
CA ILE A 28 -21.07 15.28 17.66
C ILE A 28 -21.53 13.95 17.09
N HIS A 29 -22.57 13.98 16.24
CA HIS A 29 -23.03 12.82 15.49
C HIS A 29 -22.38 12.78 14.10
N ALA A 30 -21.91 11.59 13.70
CA ALA A 30 -21.51 11.34 12.34
C ALA A 30 -22.75 11.20 11.44
N GLU A 31 -22.64 11.65 10.18
CA GLU A 31 -23.69 11.57 9.16
C GLU A 31 -23.72 10.19 8.47
N SER A 32 -22.55 9.54 8.39
CA SER A 32 -22.40 8.21 7.82
C SER A 32 -21.27 7.44 8.47
N LEU A 33 -21.34 6.11 8.36
CA LEU A 33 -20.34 5.17 8.83
C LEU A 33 -20.08 4.14 7.71
N HIS A 34 -18.81 3.93 7.37
CA HIS A 34 -18.36 2.83 6.53
C HIS A 34 -17.17 2.13 7.20
N ILE A 35 -17.16 0.81 7.15
CA ILE A 35 -16.11 -0.02 7.75
C ILE A 35 -15.61 -0.99 6.69
N GLU A 36 -14.29 -1.05 6.51
CA GLU A 36 -13.65 -1.99 5.60
C GLU A 36 -12.29 -2.42 6.15
N TYR A 37 -11.74 -3.52 5.66
CA TYR A 37 -10.33 -3.82 5.87
C TYR A 37 -9.47 -2.90 5.02
N GLY A 38 -8.30 -2.54 5.54
CA GLY A 38 -7.36 -1.63 4.90
C GLY A 38 -5.96 -1.81 5.47
N GLY A 39 -5.17 -0.78 5.31
CA GLY A 39 -3.72 -0.77 5.51
C GLY A 39 -3.04 -0.74 4.15
N LYS A 40 -1.91 -0.04 4.04
CA LYS A 40 -1.24 0.15 2.73
C LYS A 40 -0.89 -1.18 2.09
N GLY A 41 -0.31 -2.12 2.86
CA GLY A 41 0.04 -3.43 2.33
C GLY A 41 -1.18 -4.20 1.81
N PHE A 42 -2.29 -4.21 2.55
CA PHE A 42 -3.54 -4.84 2.13
C PHE A 42 -4.08 -4.20 0.84
N ASN A 43 -4.19 -2.87 0.81
CA ASN A 43 -4.69 -2.13 -0.35
C ASN A 43 -3.84 -2.37 -1.60
N GLN A 44 -2.51 -2.38 -1.44
CA GLN A 44 -1.55 -2.60 -2.53
C GLN A 44 -1.62 -4.04 -3.05
N ALA A 45 -1.81 -5.03 -2.17
CA ALA A 45 -2.03 -6.42 -2.56
C ALA A 45 -3.30 -6.58 -3.40
N VAL A 46 -4.42 -5.98 -2.95
CA VAL A 46 -5.69 -5.98 -3.69
C VAL A 46 -5.54 -5.27 -5.05
N ALA A 47 -4.87 -4.12 -5.09
CA ALA A 47 -4.63 -3.41 -6.35
C ALA A 47 -3.81 -4.23 -7.34
N ALA A 48 -2.77 -4.93 -6.88
CA ALA A 48 -1.96 -5.80 -7.72
C ALA A 48 -2.76 -7.01 -8.24
N ALA A 49 -3.58 -7.64 -7.39
CA ALA A 49 -4.44 -8.77 -7.77
C ALA A 49 -5.49 -8.36 -8.80
N ARG A 50 -6.18 -7.23 -8.58
CA ARG A 50 -7.17 -6.68 -9.53
C ARG A 50 -6.53 -6.23 -10.85
N TRP A 51 -5.20 -6.02 -10.85
CA TRP A 51 -4.38 -5.81 -12.06
C TRP A 51 -3.76 -7.10 -12.59
N GLN A 52 -4.37 -8.26 -12.26
CA GLN A 52 -4.06 -9.59 -12.76
C GLN A 52 -2.64 -10.11 -12.42
N ALA A 53 -2.02 -9.65 -11.34
CA ALA A 53 -0.85 -10.30 -10.78
C ALA A 53 -1.24 -11.54 -9.96
N GLU A 54 -0.38 -12.57 -9.95
CA GLU A 54 -0.43 -13.63 -8.95
C GLU A 54 0.16 -13.08 -7.66
N VAL A 55 -0.68 -12.79 -6.68
CA VAL A 55 -0.27 -12.11 -5.44
C VAL A 55 -0.19 -13.08 -4.28
N SER A 56 0.92 -13.04 -3.54
CA SER A 56 1.06 -13.64 -2.22
C SER A 56 1.24 -12.54 -1.17
N PHE A 57 0.46 -12.57 -0.09
CA PHE A 57 0.46 -11.49 0.91
C PHE A 57 0.72 -12.01 2.33
N LEU A 58 1.75 -11.46 3.00
CA LEU A 58 2.05 -11.70 4.41
C LEU A 58 1.60 -10.52 5.27
N THR A 59 0.79 -10.80 6.28
CA THR A 59 0.30 -9.80 7.24
C THR A 59 0.08 -10.39 8.63
N ALA A 60 -0.01 -9.53 9.65
CA ALA A 60 -0.42 -9.91 11.00
C ALA A 60 -1.70 -9.19 11.38
N VAL A 61 -2.61 -9.91 12.04
CA VAL A 61 -3.87 -9.38 12.57
C VAL A 61 -4.17 -9.95 13.95
N GLY A 62 -5.07 -9.35 14.69
CA GLY A 62 -5.58 -9.92 15.93
C GLY A 62 -6.33 -11.24 15.66
N GLU A 63 -6.36 -12.13 16.64
CA GLU A 63 -6.99 -13.45 16.51
C GLU A 63 -8.45 -13.37 16.02
N ALA A 64 -9.21 -12.37 16.48
CA ALA A 64 -10.61 -12.21 16.11
C ALA A 64 -10.82 -11.89 14.62
N ASP A 65 -9.84 -11.24 13.98
CA ASP A 65 -9.93 -10.82 12.57
C ASP A 65 -9.27 -11.81 11.60
N ALA A 66 -8.57 -12.83 12.12
CA ALA A 66 -7.78 -13.71 11.27
C ALA A 66 -8.61 -14.47 10.22
N VAL A 67 -9.78 -14.99 10.59
CA VAL A 67 -10.68 -15.69 9.65
C VAL A 67 -11.31 -14.71 8.67
N PRO A 68 -11.99 -13.62 9.10
CA PRO A 68 -12.58 -12.66 8.17
C PRO A 68 -11.58 -12.03 7.17
N VAL A 69 -10.33 -11.77 7.61
CA VAL A 69 -9.29 -11.24 6.72
C VAL A 69 -8.86 -12.27 5.68
N ARG A 70 -8.69 -13.55 6.07
CA ARG A 70 -8.40 -14.63 5.12
C ARG A 70 -9.49 -14.77 4.07
N ASP A 71 -10.76 -14.76 4.50
CA ASP A 71 -11.90 -14.86 3.59
C ASP A 71 -11.92 -13.68 2.60
N THR A 72 -11.63 -12.47 3.06
CA THR A 72 -11.55 -11.29 2.20
C THR A 72 -10.42 -11.39 1.18
N LEU A 73 -9.21 -11.82 1.60
CA LEU A 73 -8.08 -12.00 0.71
C LEU A 73 -8.34 -13.11 -0.32
N ALA A 74 -8.94 -14.22 0.11
CA ALA A 74 -9.30 -15.32 -0.78
C ALA A 74 -10.33 -14.89 -1.83
N ALA A 75 -11.32 -14.05 -1.46
CA ALA A 75 -12.30 -13.49 -2.40
C ALA A 75 -11.66 -12.59 -3.48
N GLU A 76 -10.53 -11.94 -3.17
CA GLU A 76 -9.72 -11.17 -4.13
C GLU A 76 -8.71 -12.05 -4.91
N GLY A 77 -8.71 -13.37 -4.70
CA GLY A 77 -7.79 -14.30 -5.37
C GLY A 77 -6.34 -14.20 -4.90
N ILE A 78 -6.11 -13.67 -3.70
CA ILE A 78 -4.78 -13.45 -3.12
C ILE A 78 -4.37 -14.68 -2.29
N ASP A 79 -3.24 -15.31 -2.62
CA ASP A 79 -2.60 -16.27 -1.72
C ASP A 79 -2.07 -15.54 -0.47
N HIS A 80 -2.26 -16.10 0.72
CA HIS A 80 -2.03 -15.34 1.92
C HIS A 80 -1.45 -16.13 3.10
N ALA A 81 -0.56 -15.49 3.84
CA ALA A 81 -0.08 -15.90 5.15
C ALA A 81 -0.55 -14.86 6.18
N VAL A 82 -1.70 -15.12 6.81
CA VAL A 82 -2.27 -14.27 7.87
C VAL A 82 -1.85 -14.81 9.22
N ILE A 83 -0.96 -14.11 9.90
CA ILE A 83 -0.43 -14.46 11.22
C ILE A 83 -1.37 -13.89 12.28
N ALA A 84 -2.04 -14.77 13.02
CA ALA A 84 -2.86 -14.38 14.15
C ALA A 84 -1.96 -14.07 15.37
N LYS A 85 -2.14 -12.88 15.93
CA LYS A 85 -1.43 -12.42 17.14
C LYS A 85 -2.45 -12.14 18.25
N SER A 86 -2.04 -12.28 19.51
CA SER A 86 -2.87 -11.89 20.63
C SER A 86 -3.14 -10.38 20.63
N GLY A 87 -4.34 -9.97 21.05
CA GLY A 87 -4.77 -8.57 21.05
C GLY A 87 -5.48 -8.14 19.76
N PRO A 88 -5.81 -6.85 19.64
CA PRO A 88 -6.56 -6.33 18.49
C PRO A 88 -5.69 -6.15 17.24
N SER A 89 -6.32 -6.18 16.08
CA SER A 89 -5.73 -5.75 14.81
C SER A 89 -5.43 -4.24 14.82
N ALA A 90 -4.70 -3.78 13.83
CA ALA A 90 -4.57 -2.34 13.56
C ALA A 90 -5.95 -1.73 13.29
N TYR A 91 -6.13 -0.46 13.67
CA TYR A 91 -7.40 0.24 13.56
C TYR A 91 -7.16 1.69 13.17
N ALA A 92 -7.86 2.18 12.15
CA ALA A 92 -7.84 3.57 11.73
C ALA A 92 -9.22 4.20 11.89
N ALA A 93 -9.32 5.26 12.71
CA ALA A 93 -10.49 6.13 12.75
C ALA A 93 -10.24 7.31 11.79
N ILE A 94 -11.09 7.44 10.78
CA ILE A 94 -10.96 8.40 9.69
C ILE A 94 -12.20 9.29 9.71
N LEU A 95 -12.01 10.56 10.06
CA LEU A 95 -13.07 11.58 10.10
C LEU A 95 -12.90 12.48 8.89
N THR A 96 -13.94 12.65 8.09
CA THR A 96 -13.94 13.56 6.93
C THR A 96 -15.06 14.57 7.05
N ASP A 97 -14.74 15.85 6.89
CA ASP A 97 -15.72 16.94 6.90
C ASP A 97 -16.26 17.28 5.49
N PRO A 98 -17.26 18.18 5.33
CA PRO A 98 -17.81 18.54 4.03
C PRO A 98 -16.81 19.24 3.07
N SER A 99 -15.71 19.79 3.60
CA SER A 99 -14.65 20.37 2.76
C SER A 99 -13.73 19.29 2.13
N GLY A 100 -13.84 18.03 2.59
CA GLY A 100 -12.94 16.94 2.22
C GLY A 100 -11.66 16.89 3.07
N GLU A 101 -11.54 17.77 4.11
CA GLU A 101 -10.45 17.62 5.08
C GLU A 101 -10.63 16.33 5.87
N THR A 102 -9.53 15.60 6.06
CA THR A 102 -9.54 14.31 6.74
C THR A 102 -8.64 14.34 7.97
N ARG A 103 -9.12 13.79 9.08
CA ARG A 103 -8.32 13.55 10.30
C ARG A 103 -8.29 12.07 10.59
N VAL A 104 -7.08 11.53 10.75
CA VAL A 104 -6.85 10.10 10.94
C VAL A 104 -6.16 9.85 12.27
N THR A 105 -6.69 8.89 13.04
CA THR A 105 -6.02 8.36 14.23
C THR A 105 -5.82 6.86 14.03
N VAL A 106 -4.58 6.39 14.19
CA VAL A 106 -4.22 4.99 13.97
C VAL A 106 -3.80 4.35 15.29
N TYR A 107 -4.42 3.19 15.60
CA TYR A 107 -3.91 2.25 16.58
C TYR A 107 -3.13 1.15 15.83
N PRO A 108 -1.85 0.91 16.14
CA PRO A 108 -1.00 0.04 15.33
C PRO A 108 -1.32 -1.45 15.43
N GLY A 109 -1.94 -1.90 16.53
CA GLY A 109 -2.40 -3.28 16.72
C GLY A 109 -1.36 -4.39 16.56
N ALA A 110 -1.81 -5.52 16.07
CA ALA A 110 -0.99 -6.70 15.79
C ALA A 110 0.10 -6.39 14.74
N ARG A 111 1.32 -6.88 14.97
CA ARG A 111 2.49 -6.61 14.14
C ARG A 111 3.21 -7.88 13.75
N LEU A 112 3.77 -7.89 12.55
CA LEU A 112 4.73 -8.89 12.13
C LEU A 112 6.03 -8.77 12.92
N ALA A 113 6.64 -9.91 13.20
CA ALA A 113 8.02 -10.02 13.67
C ALA A 113 8.93 -10.52 12.52
N PRO A 114 10.25 -10.29 12.58
CA PRO A 114 11.16 -10.76 11.53
C PRO A 114 11.07 -12.27 11.26
N GLU A 115 10.78 -13.06 12.29
CA GLU A 115 10.64 -14.53 12.20
C GLU A 115 9.41 -14.96 11.38
N ASP A 116 8.34 -14.13 11.36
CA ASP A 116 7.15 -14.41 10.56
C ASP A 116 7.48 -14.40 9.04
N VAL A 117 8.53 -13.69 8.64
CA VAL A 117 8.98 -13.60 7.24
C VAL A 117 9.63 -14.90 6.76
N ASP A 118 10.23 -15.68 7.65
CA ASP A 118 10.95 -16.90 7.28
C ASP A 118 10.02 -17.96 6.69
N ALA A 119 8.81 -18.08 7.20
CA ALA A 119 7.80 -18.97 6.64
C ALA A 119 7.29 -18.52 5.26
N PHE A 120 7.45 -17.24 4.94
CA PHE A 120 7.05 -16.62 3.67
C PHE A 120 8.20 -16.57 2.63
N ALA A 121 9.40 -17.02 3.01
CA ALA A 121 10.59 -16.98 2.15
C ALA A 121 10.41 -17.66 0.77
N PRO A 122 9.70 -18.80 0.62
CA PRO A 122 9.46 -19.40 -0.69
C PRO A 122 8.69 -18.47 -1.63
N MET A 123 7.66 -17.77 -1.13
CA MET A 123 6.86 -16.81 -1.90
C MET A 123 7.69 -15.62 -2.37
N ILE A 124 8.60 -15.13 -1.50
CA ILE A 124 9.56 -14.07 -1.87
C ILE A 124 10.49 -14.55 -2.99
N ALA A 125 11.02 -15.76 -2.86
CA ALA A 125 11.98 -16.32 -3.82
C ALA A 125 11.37 -16.55 -5.22
N GLU A 126 10.07 -16.86 -5.28
CA GLU A 126 9.35 -17.10 -6.53
C GLU A 126 8.78 -15.82 -7.16
N ALA A 127 8.78 -14.70 -6.44
CA ALA A 127 8.21 -13.45 -6.92
C ALA A 127 9.14 -12.71 -7.88
N ASP A 128 8.56 -11.99 -8.84
CA ASP A 128 9.27 -11.03 -9.69
C ASP A 128 9.53 -9.72 -8.95
N ILE A 129 8.57 -9.34 -8.09
CA ILE A 129 8.60 -8.11 -7.26
C ILE A 129 8.22 -8.46 -5.81
N LEU A 130 9.01 -7.97 -4.87
CA LEU A 130 8.64 -7.86 -3.45
C LEU A 130 8.22 -6.42 -3.18
N LEU A 131 6.96 -6.19 -2.83
CA LEU A 131 6.39 -4.89 -2.51
C LEU A 131 6.33 -4.70 -0.99
N LEU A 132 6.96 -3.64 -0.50
CA LEU A 132 7.08 -3.30 0.92
C LEU A 132 6.55 -1.90 1.22
N THR A 133 6.07 -1.70 2.45
CA THR A 133 5.67 -0.39 2.97
C THR A 133 6.32 -0.08 4.31
N ASN A 134 6.38 1.19 4.71
CA ASN A 134 6.90 1.57 6.01
C ASN A 134 5.89 1.42 7.17
N GLU A 135 4.71 0.83 6.94
CA GLU A 135 3.77 0.49 8.02
C GLU A 135 4.26 -0.70 8.86
N VAL A 136 5.11 -1.57 8.31
CA VAL A 136 5.74 -2.65 9.07
C VAL A 136 7.08 -2.23 9.63
N ASP A 137 7.53 -2.90 10.68
CA ASP A 137 8.76 -2.57 11.35
C ASP A 137 9.98 -2.75 10.42
N GLU A 138 10.99 -1.91 10.61
CA GLU A 138 12.20 -1.89 9.79
C GLU A 138 12.92 -3.25 9.76
N ALA A 139 12.95 -3.95 10.90
CA ALA A 139 13.57 -5.27 10.99
C ALA A 139 12.87 -6.29 10.09
N VAL A 140 11.53 -6.24 9.98
CA VAL A 140 10.73 -7.06 9.06
C VAL A 140 11.07 -6.75 7.62
N ASN A 141 11.06 -5.47 7.24
CA ASN A 141 11.41 -5.03 5.88
C ASN A 141 12.85 -5.41 5.51
N THR A 142 13.79 -5.23 6.43
CA THR A 142 15.19 -5.59 6.21
C THR A 142 15.38 -7.09 6.02
N ARG A 143 14.68 -7.92 6.84
CA ARG A 143 14.70 -9.38 6.68
C ARG A 143 14.13 -9.81 5.33
N ALA A 144 12.98 -9.27 4.95
CA ALA A 144 12.33 -9.58 3.67
C ALA A 144 13.18 -9.16 2.46
N ALA A 145 13.72 -7.95 2.49
CA ALA A 145 14.58 -7.44 1.42
C ALA A 145 15.90 -8.24 1.30
N GLY A 146 16.44 -8.72 2.44
CA GLY A 146 17.61 -9.61 2.44
C GLY A 146 17.32 -10.96 1.76
N LEU A 147 16.15 -11.57 2.03
CA LEU A 147 15.70 -12.78 1.35
C LEU A 147 15.47 -12.54 -0.15
N ALA A 148 14.86 -11.42 -0.51
CA ALA A 148 14.66 -11.03 -1.90
C ALA A 148 16.00 -10.89 -2.66
N ALA A 149 16.97 -10.20 -2.07
CA ALA A 149 18.30 -10.02 -2.67
C ALA A 149 19.04 -11.36 -2.86
N ALA A 150 18.91 -12.30 -1.91
CA ALA A 150 19.51 -13.62 -2.01
C ALA A 150 18.93 -14.47 -3.16
N ASN A 151 17.70 -14.17 -3.61
CA ASN A 151 17.00 -14.91 -4.67
C ASN A 151 16.85 -14.12 -5.99
N GLY A 152 17.37 -12.88 -6.06
CA GLY A 152 17.25 -12.04 -7.25
C GLY A 152 15.89 -11.38 -7.44
N THR A 153 15.02 -11.43 -6.44
CA THR A 153 13.72 -10.73 -6.43
C THR A 153 13.92 -9.23 -6.27
N ARG A 154 13.28 -8.42 -7.11
CA ARG A 154 13.41 -6.95 -7.06
C ARG A 154 12.53 -6.36 -5.97
N VAL A 155 13.08 -5.49 -5.12
CA VAL A 155 12.35 -4.84 -4.02
C VAL A 155 11.80 -3.49 -4.49
N LEU A 156 10.47 -3.35 -4.46
CA LEU A 156 9.75 -2.10 -4.62
C LEU A 156 9.31 -1.61 -3.24
N LEU A 157 9.72 -0.40 -2.86
CA LEU A 157 9.37 0.20 -1.57
C LEU A 157 8.44 1.39 -1.75
N ASN A 158 7.25 1.33 -1.18
CA ASN A 158 6.47 2.52 -0.87
C ASN A 158 6.90 3.04 0.51
N PRO A 159 7.66 4.15 0.62
CA PRO A 159 8.26 4.61 1.89
C PRO A 159 7.26 5.35 2.79
N ALA A 160 6.00 4.98 2.76
CA ALA A 160 4.89 5.55 3.52
C ALA A 160 4.52 4.66 4.74
N PRO A 161 4.37 5.25 5.95
CA PRO A 161 4.69 6.63 6.31
C PRO A 161 6.19 6.93 6.27
N ALA A 162 6.54 8.21 6.06
CA ALA A 162 7.92 8.66 6.03
C ALA A 162 8.65 8.36 7.34
N ARG A 163 9.84 7.78 7.24
CA ARG A 163 10.77 7.57 8.36
C ARG A 163 12.20 7.47 7.81
N PRO A 164 13.23 7.78 8.64
CA PRO A 164 14.60 7.49 8.27
C PRO A 164 14.82 6.01 7.97
N LEU A 165 15.56 5.69 6.92
CA LEU A 165 15.86 4.31 6.53
C LEU A 165 17.36 4.06 6.62
N PRO A 166 17.82 2.91 7.20
CA PRO A 166 19.23 2.56 7.25
C PRO A 166 19.82 2.42 5.85
N ALA A 167 21.07 2.83 5.68
CA ALA A 167 21.78 2.69 4.42
C ALA A 167 21.90 1.22 3.97
N THR A 168 21.95 0.28 4.92
CA THR A 168 21.94 -1.17 4.65
C THR A 168 20.66 -1.63 4.00
N PHE A 169 19.50 -1.14 4.44
CA PHE A 169 18.22 -1.45 3.85
C PHE A 169 18.04 -0.75 2.49
N LYS A 170 18.40 0.55 2.38
CA LYS A 170 18.28 1.30 1.11
C LYS A 170 19.01 0.62 -0.05
N ARG A 171 20.17 -0.01 0.21
CA ARG A 171 20.91 -0.77 -0.82
C ARG A 171 20.22 -2.03 -1.33
N LEU A 172 19.23 -2.55 -0.61
CA LEU A 172 18.43 -3.70 -1.03
C LEU A 172 17.19 -3.30 -1.85
N VAL A 173 16.83 -2.01 -1.83
CA VAL A 173 15.68 -1.48 -2.57
C VAL A 173 16.10 -1.17 -4.01
N TRP A 174 15.38 -1.77 -4.97
CA TRP A 174 15.58 -1.51 -6.39
C TRP A 174 14.88 -0.22 -6.85
N LEU A 175 13.64 0.00 -6.40
CA LEU A 175 12.78 1.12 -6.79
C LEU A 175 12.02 1.64 -5.57
N ALA A 176 11.96 2.95 -5.38
CA ALA A 176 11.09 3.58 -4.38
C ALA A 176 9.98 4.39 -5.03
N THR A 177 8.83 4.49 -4.36
CA THR A 177 7.67 5.27 -4.80
C THR A 177 7.22 6.27 -3.75
N PRO A 178 8.06 7.25 -3.41
CA PRO A 178 7.72 8.31 -2.46
C PRO A 178 6.73 9.31 -3.06
N ASN A 179 5.99 10.03 -2.21
CA ASN A 179 5.46 11.33 -2.58
C ASN A 179 6.53 12.43 -2.36
N GLU A 180 6.16 13.70 -2.62
CA GLU A 180 7.10 14.84 -2.48
C GLU A 180 7.67 14.96 -1.06
N PHE A 181 6.89 14.63 -0.01
CA PHE A 181 7.32 14.70 1.40
C PHE A 181 8.14 13.48 1.84
N GLU A 182 7.88 12.31 1.26
CA GLU A 182 8.54 11.06 1.60
C GLU A 182 9.88 10.87 0.88
N ASN A 183 10.21 11.73 -0.10
CA ASN A 183 11.38 11.57 -0.96
C ASN A 183 12.70 11.97 -0.29
N GLU A 184 12.65 12.70 0.82
CA GLU A 184 13.87 13.14 1.54
C GLU A 184 14.63 11.93 2.12
N GLY A 185 15.95 11.90 1.92
CA GLY A 185 16.83 10.84 2.42
C GLY A 185 16.80 9.53 1.64
N LEU A 186 16.19 9.51 0.43
CA LEU A 186 16.12 8.35 -0.44
C LEU A 186 17.05 8.41 -1.66
N GLU A 187 18.00 9.33 -1.68
CA GLU A 187 18.91 9.58 -2.81
C GLU A 187 19.82 8.39 -3.10
N ASP A 188 20.13 7.57 -2.09
CA ASP A 188 20.94 6.35 -2.22
C ASP A 188 20.20 5.17 -2.87
N ILE A 189 18.86 5.24 -3.03
CA ILE A 189 18.11 4.21 -3.74
C ILE A 189 18.30 4.43 -5.24
N PRO A 190 18.59 3.37 -6.03
CA PRO A 190 18.96 3.52 -7.45
C PRO A 190 17.93 4.28 -8.29
N GLU A 191 16.63 4.02 -8.08
CA GLU A 191 15.55 4.65 -8.84
C GLU A 191 14.37 5.03 -7.94
N ALA A 192 13.66 6.09 -8.34
CA ALA A 192 12.39 6.47 -7.71
C ALA A 192 11.37 6.97 -8.73
N VAL A 193 10.10 6.62 -8.50
CA VAL A 193 8.94 7.24 -9.14
C VAL A 193 8.23 8.10 -8.09
N ILE A 194 8.45 9.41 -8.17
CA ILE A 194 7.92 10.37 -7.19
C ILE A 194 6.49 10.72 -7.58
N THR A 195 5.52 10.40 -6.73
CA THR A 195 4.11 10.73 -6.96
C THR A 195 3.84 12.19 -6.62
N LEU A 196 3.08 12.87 -7.49
CA LEU A 196 2.80 14.32 -7.44
C LEU A 196 1.30 14.60 -7.32
N GLY A 197 0.52 13.65 -6.79
CA GLY A 197 -0.94 13.73 -6.69
C GLY A 197 -1.59 13.92 -8.06
N ALA A 198 -2.47 14.90 -8.18
CA ALA A 198 -3.18 15.19 -9.44
C ALA A 198 -2.25 15.54 -10.62
N LYS A 199 -0.98 15.86 -10.37
CA LYS A 199 0.02 16.15 -11.42
C LYS A 199 0.65 14.89 -12.01
N GLY A 200 0.32 13.70 -11.48
CA GLY A 200 0.87 12.42 -11.92
C GLY A 200 2.14 12.02 -11.18
N CYS A 201 3.20 11.65 -11.89
CA CYS A 201 4.46 11.25 -11.27
C CYS A 201 5.69 11.72 -12.06
N LEU A 202 6.86 11.62 -11.42
CA LEU A 202 8.17 11.95 -11.97
C LEU A 202 9.09 10.73 -11.83
N ILE A 203 9.66 10.26 -12.93
CA ILE A 203 10.73 9.25 -12.92
C ILE A 203 12.06 9.98 -12.67
N ARG A 204 12.73 9.66 -11.56
CA ARG A 204 13.89 10.40 -11.09
C ARG A 204 15.06 10.37 -12.05
N SER A 205 15.44 9.18 -12.54
CA SER A 205 16.62 9.00 -13.40
C SER A 205 16.54 9.75 -14.72
N SER A 206 15.36 9.78 -15.34
CA SER A 206 15.15 10.46 -16.64
C SER A 206 14.66 11.90 -16.51
N GLY A 207 14.20 12.32 -15.33
CA GLY A 207 13.51 13.59 -15.14
C GLY A 207 12.16 13.68 -15.84
N LYS A 208 11.64 12.55 -16.36
CA LYS A 208 10.40 12.53 -17.14
C LYS A 208 9.18 12.64 -16.22
N ARG A 209 8.33 13.62 -16.51
CA ARG A 209 7.02 13.81 -15.87
C ARG A 209 5.95 13.09 -16.68
N LEU A 210 5.18 12.25 -16.01
CA LEU A 210 4.05 11.52 -16.57
C LEU A 210 2.77 12.08 -15.95
N PRO A 211 1.93 12.81 -16.72
CA PRO A 211 0.72 13.41 -16.18
C PRO A 211 -0.30 12.33 -15.80
N ALA A 212 -1.07 12.58 -14.73
CA ALA A 212 -2.25 11.77 -14.44
C ALA A 212 -3.39 12.13 -15.40
N PRO A 213 -4.08 11.14 -15.99
CA PRO A 213 -5.31 11.43 -16.72
C PRO A 213 -6.42 11.84 -15.75
N SER A 214 -7.47 12.51 -16.27
CA SER A 214 -8.64 12.84 -15.48
C SER A 214 -9.83 11.99 -15.91
N PHE A 215 -10.51 11.37 -14.94
CA PHE A 215 -11.73 10.58 -15.13
C PHE A 215 -12.96 11.25 -14.50
N GLY A 216 -12.79 12.46 -13.97
CA GLY A 216 -13.84 13.24 -13.31
C GLY A 216 -13.31 13.98 -12.08
N PRO A 217 -14.19 14.62 -11.30
CA PRO A 217 -13.82 15.26 -10.05
C PRO A 217 -13.39 14.21 -9.02
N ALA A 218 -12.39 14.55 -8.21
CA ALA A 218 -12.00 13.71 -7.09
C ALA A 218 -13.10 13.72 -6.02
N VAL A 219 -13.52 12.52 -5.60
CA VAL A 219 -14.50 12.28 -4.53
C VAL A 219 -13.77 11.94 -3.23
N ASP A 220 -12.75 11.06 -3.32
CA ASP A 220 -11.93 10.62 -2.20
C ASP A 220 -10.54 10.27 -2.70
N THR A 221 -9.50 10.85 -2.13
CA THR A 221 -8.11 10.58 -2.53
C THR A 221 -7.43 9.50 -1.68
N THR A 222 -8.13 8.95 -0.69
CA THR A 222 -7.62 7.90 0.18
C THR A 222 -7.32 6.64 -0.65
N GLY A 223 -6.15 6.04 -0.44
CA GLY A 223 -5.75 4.82 -1.15
C GLY A 223 -5.28 5.00 -2.60
N ALA A 224 -5.28 6.22 -3.16
CA ALA A 224 -4.77 6.46 -4.52
C ALA A 224 -3.29 6.04 -4.67
N GLY A 225 -2.46 6.35 -3.67
CA GLY A 225 -1.07 5.90 -3.61
C GLY A 225 -0.94 4.38 -3.52
N ASP A 226 -1.84 3.71 -2.79
CA ASP A 226 -1.85 2.26 -2.69
C ASP A 226 -2.25 1.62 -4.02
N THR A 227 -3.28 2.16 -4.68
CA THR A 227 -3.68 1.76 -6.04
C THR A 227 -2.51 1.92 -7.01
N PHE A 228 -1.83 3.07 -6.99
CA PHE A 228 -0.63 3.31 -7.81
C PHE A 228 0.43 2.23 -7.59
N ASN A 229 0.79 1.96 -6.33
CA ASN A 229 1.86 1.02 -6.00
C ASN A 229 1.54 -0.43 -6.38
N GLY A 230 0.32 -0.90 -6.10
CA GLY A 230 -0.10 -2.24 -6.46
C GLY A 230 -0.13 -2.47 -7.97
N VAL A 231 -0.67 -1.50 -8.73
CA VAL A 231 -0.70 -1.55 -10.21
C VAL A 231 0.71 -1.47 -10.80
N LEU A 232 1.56 -0.57 -10.29
CA LEU A 232 2.96 -0.47 -10.70
C LEU A 232 3.69 -1.81 -10.51
N ALA A 233 3.54 -2.42 -9.34
CA ALA A 233 4.15 -3.72 -9.04
C ALA A 233 3.68 -4.81 -10.03
N ALA A 234 2.38 -4.90 -10.29
CA ALA A 234 1.80 -5.85 -11.23
C ALA A 234 2.32 -5.65 -12.67
N CYS A 235 2.40 -4.41 -13.15
CA CYS A 235 2.92 -4.08 -14.47
C CYS A 235 4.41 -4.43 -14.60
N LEU A 236 5.21 -4.11 -13.59
CA LEU A 236 6.65 -4.42 -13.56
C LEU A 236 6.91 -5.93 -13.45
N ALA A 237 6.08 -6.67 -12.71
CA ALA A 237 6.15 -8.14 -12.62
C ALA A 237 5.86 -8.82 -13.98
N ARG A 238 4.97 -8.23 -14.81
CA ARG A 238 4.72 -8.66 -16.20
C ARG A 238 5.84 -8.30 -17.19
N GLY A 239 6.87 -7.60 -16.74
CA GLY A 239 8.02 -7.21 -17.58
C GLY A 239 7.80 -5.92 -18.38
N MET A 240 6.80 -5.11 -18.03
CA MET A 240 6.66 -3.77 -18.61
C MET A 240 7.86 -2.90 -18.23
N ASP A 241 8.25 -1.98 -19.10
CA ASP A 241 9.22 -0.95 -18.74
C ASP A 241 8.63 0.03 -17.71
N LEU A 242 9.51 0.72 -16.98
CA LEU A 242 9.11 1.57 -15.85
C LEU A 242 8.17 2.71 -16.28
N GLU A 243 8.37 3.26 -17.45
CA GLU A 243 7.55 4.37 -17.95
C GLU A 243 6.13 3.91 -18.27
N ALA A 244 6.00 2.83 -19.04
CA ALA A 244 4.71 2.25 -19.38
C ALA A 244 3.96 1.78 -18.11
N ALA A 245 4.65 1.14 -17.17
CA ALA A 245 4.09 0.72 -15.89
C ALA A 245 3.60 1.92 -15.05
N ALA A 246 4.36 3.02 -15.01
CA ALA A 246 3.97 4.24 -14.30
C ALA A 246 2.77 4.97 -14.94
N VAL A 247 2.63 4.91 -16.27
CA VAL A 247 1.45 5.45 -16.97
C VAL A 247 0.19 4.67 -16.58
N GLU A 248 0.25 3.33 -16.59
CA GLU A 248 -0.86 2.48 -16.15
C GLU A 248 -1.22 2.72 -14.67
N ALA A 249 -0.21 2.81 -13.80
CA ALA A 249 -0.40 3.08 -12.39
C ALA A 249 -1.05 4.45 -12.13
N ASN A 250 -0.63 5.50 -12.86
CA ASN A 250 -1.27 6.82 -12.82
C ASN A 250 -2.74 6.77 -13.25
N ALA A 251 -3.05 6.02 -14.30
CA ALA A 251 -4.42 5.89 -14.79
C ALA A 251 -5.32 5.18 -13.78
N ALA A 252 -4.83 4.11 -13.16
CA ALA A 252 -5.56 3.37 -12.13
C ALA A 252 -5.80 4.24 -10.88
N ALA A 253 -4.76 4.93 -10.40
CA ALA A 253 -4.87 5.85 -9.26
C ALA A 253 -5.82 7.03 -9.56
N ALA A 254 -5.80 7.57 -10.78
CA ALA A 254 -6.72 8.63 -11.19
C ALA A 254 -8.19 8.17 -11.30
N ARG A 255 -8.43 6.88 -11.59
CA ARG A 255 -9.77 6.29 -11.50
C ARG A 255 -10.21 6.10 -10.06
N SER A 256 -9.35 5.59 -9.19
CA SER A 256 -9.73 5.31 -7.80
C SER A 256 -10.26 6.53 -7.08
N VAL A 257 -9.69 7.72 -7.31
CA VAL A 257 -10.15 8.95 -6.63
C VAL A 257 -11.55 9.42 -7.01
N THR A 258 -12.20 8.83 -8.01
CA THR A 258 -13.58 9.17 -8.41
C THR A 258 -14.65 8.39 -7.65
N VAL A 259 -14.24 7.45 -6.79
CA VAL A 259 -15.12 6.58 -5.99
C VAL A 259 -14.76 6.74 -4.50
N PRO A 260 -15.74 6.83 -3.59
CA PRO A 260 -15.44 6.96 -2.17
C PRO A 260 -14.88 5.67 -1.59
N TYR A 261 -14.16 5.80 -0.45
CA TYR A 261 -13.49 4.72 0.30
C TYR A 261 -12.36 4.06 -0.50
N VAL A 262 -11.71 3.04 0.05
CA VAL A 262 -10.51 2.47 -0.58
C VAL A 262 -10.81 1.18 -1.33
N LEU A 263 -11.31 0.16 -0.64
CA LEU A 263 -11.43 -1.17 -1.24
C LEU A 263 -12.33 -1.18 -2.49
N GLN A 264 -13.45 -0.45 -2.45
CA GLN A 264 -14.34 -0.36 -3.61
C GLN A 264 -13.81 0.55 -4.73
N SER A 265 -12.92 1.48 -4.42
CA SER A 265 -12.38 2.44 -5.40
C SER A 265 -11.24 1.85 -6.25
N ILE A 266 -10.54 0.83 -5.77
CA ILE A 266 -9.48 0.15 -6.51
C ILE A 266 -10.08 -0.46 -7.78
N PRO A 267 -9.69 0.00 -8.99
CA PRO A 267 -10.27 -0.48 -10.22
C PRO A 267 -9.83 -1.91 -10.55
N ILE A 268 -10.66 -2.61 -11.32
CA ILE A 268 -10.32 -3.91 -11.92
C ILE A 268 -9.82 -3.64 -13.33
N MET A 269 -8.74 -4.32 -13.71
CA MET A 269 -8.20 -4.27 -15.08
C MET A 269 -9.26 -4.83 -16.04
N GLY A 270 -9.66 -4.00 -17.00
CA GLY A 270 -10.66 -4.35 -18.03
C GLY A 270 -10.07 -5.13 -19.20
#